data_24e05f8576bb7b2dceef3e5d2f3b51b9
#
_entry.id   24e05f8576bb7b2dceef3e5d2f3b51b9
#
_cell.length_a   1.000
_cell.length_b   1.000
_cell.length_c   1.000
_cell.angle_alpha   90.00
_cell.angle_beta   90.00
_cell.angle_gamma   90.00
#
_symmetry.space_group_name_H-M   'P 1'
#
loop_
_entity.id
_entity.type
_entity.pdbx_description
1 polymer ?
#
loop_
_entity_poly.entity_id
_entity_poly.type
_entity_poly.pdbx_seq_one_letter_code
_entity_poly.pdbx_strand_id
1 'polypeptide(L)'
;DVYKRQTVRVEGFEQQRIPNNRYDLIVTNVPFGAIKVHDTFDKDLSAKFDIHDYFIAKSVRKLKPGGLGVFITATSTLDRSTALRNWVVADGNADFIGAVRLNTATFKQAAGTETSADIIIIRKRDEAGQSSYAANMQTTVLEREAPYIKYVKNDKGRFTSEDATARMVYNKYYFDHPEFMAGQMRFGFESGVEIRPTEQRCIPVVAIDQNQVIKQFIASLPTDLYSVTPSVPEQTRTMIAPDGTKEGALTLIDGKPHIVQFGSAIPVDWN
;
A
#
# COMPACT_ATOMS: atom_id res chain seq x y z
N ASP A 1 5.39 8.45 -28.82
CA ASP A 1 4.05 7.96 -28.59
C ASP A 1 4.05 7.12 -27.30
N VAL A 2 3.58 7.71 -26.18
CA VAL A 2 3.63 7.12 -24.83
C VAL A 2 2.88 5.79 -24.78
N TYR A 3 1.82 5.64 -25.56
CA TYR A 3 1.00 4.43 -25.59
C TYR A 3 1.67 3.19 -26.19
N LYS A 4 2.70 3.37 -27.03
CA LYS A 4 3.43 2.24 -27.63
C LYS A 4 4.41 1.53 -26.68
N ARG A 5 4.61 2.04 -25.46
CA ARG A 5 5.50 1.46 -24.45
C ARG A 5 4.76 0.81 -23.27
N GLN A 6 3.45 0.65 -23.41
CA GLN A 6 2.63 0.05 -22.37
C GLN A 6 2.58 -1.47 -22.54
N THR A 7 2.88 -2.19 -21.46
CA THR A 7 2.68 -3.65 -21.38
C THR A 7 1.50 -3.93 -20.48
N VAL A 8 0.46 -4.57 -21.01
CA VAL A 8 -0.71 -5.01 -20.25
C VAL A 8 -0.59 -6.51 -20.00
N ARG A 9 -0.76 -6.93 -18.74
CA ARG A 9 -0.77 -8.33 -18.33
C ARG A 9 -2.13 -8.67 -17.73
N VAL A 10 -2.69 -9.81 -18.14
CA VAL A 10 -3.98 -10.31 -17.68
C VAL A 10 -3.74 -11.56 -16.81
N GLU A 11 -3.02 -11.34 -15.72
CA GLU A 11 -2.70 -12.37 -14.72
C GLU A 11 -2.60 -11.75 -13.34
N GLY A 12 -2.81 -12.53 -12.29
CA GLY A 12 -2.70 -12.06 -10.91
C GLY A 12 -1.27 -11.60 -10.58
N PHE A 13 -1.17 -10.60 -9.73
CA PHE A 13 0.13 -10.06 -9.31
C PHE A 13 1.01 -11.13 -8.64
N GLU A 14 0.39 -12.08 -7.94
CA GLU A 14 1.04 -13.23 -7.32
C GLU A 14 1.60 -14.23 -8.33
N GLN A 15 1.08 -14.22 -9.55
CA GLN A 15 1.53 -15.12 -10.64
C GLN A 15 2.68 -14.52 -11.45
N GLN A 16 2.92 -13.22 -11.30
CA GLN A 16 3.92 -12.50 -12.09
C GLN A 16 5.32 -12.68 -11.53
N ARG A 17 6.23 -13.19 -12.36
CA ARG A 17 7.65 -13.19 -12.09
C ARG A 17 8.25 -11.83 -12.46
N ILE A 18 8.33 -10.93 -11.50
CA ILE A 18 8.88 -9.59 -11.68
C ILE A 18 10.25 -9.53 -10.99
N PRO A 19 11.32 -9.11 -11.68
CA PRO A 19 12.62 -8.89 -11.07
C PRO A 19 12.54 -7.86 -9.93
N ASN A 20 13.38 -8.02 -8.90
CA ASN A 20 13.54 -7.01 -7.88
C ASN A 20 14.20 -5.76 -8.47
N ASN A 21 14.01 -4.61 -7.83
CA ASN A 21 14.60 -3.33 -8.24
C ASN A 21 14.26 -2.94 -9.70
N ARG A 22 13.03 -3.20 -10.14
CA ARG A 22 12.61 -3.01 -11.53
C ARG A 22 11.99 -1.64 -11.80
N TYR A 23 11.17 -1.15 -10.88
CA TYR A 23 10.31 0.01 -11.10
C TYR A 23 10.77 1.24 -10.34
N ASP A 24 10.67 2.38 -11.00
CA ASP A 24 10.93 3.70 -10.42
C ASP A 24 9.76 4.18 -9.59
N LEU A 25 8.54 3.85 -10.03
CA LEU A 25 7.29 4.21 -9.38
C LEU A 25 6.29 3.06 -9.48
N ILE A 26 5.62 2.77 -8.36
CA ILE A 26 4.48 1.86 -8.30
C ILE A 26 3.31 2.61 -7.69
N VAL A 27 2.19 2.65 -8.39
CA VAL A 27 0.93 3.25 -7.91
C VAL A 27 -0.16 2.22 -8.03
N THR A 28 -0.82 1.90 -6.93
CA THR A 28 -1.88 0.89 -6.93
C THR A 28 -2.88 1.08 -5.80
N ASN A 29 -4.13 0.71 -6.06
CA ASN A 29 -5.12 0.43 -5.05
C ASN A 29 -5.00 -1.06 -4.73
N VAL A 30 -4.51 -1.40 -3.54
CA VAL A 30 -4.31 -2.81 -3.16
C VAL A 30 -5.65 -3.47 -2.82
N PRO A 31 -5.84 -4.76 -3.12
CA PRO A 31 -7.05 -5.46 -2.73
C PRO A 31 -7.14 -5.56 -1.20
N PHE A 32 -8.34 -5.33 -0.66
CA PHE A 32 -8.61 -5.39 0.77
C PHE A 32 -9.13 -6.78 1.15
N GLY A 33 -8.68 -7.31 2.27
CA GLY A 33 -9.19 -8.57 2.80
C GLY A 33 -8.19 -9.32 3.67
N ALA A 34 -8.72 -10.26 4.45
CA ALA A 34 -7.94 -11.19 5.27
C ALA A 34 -7.78 -12.53 4.51
N ILE A 35 -7.27 -12.45 3.28
CA ILE A 35 -7.10 -13.61 2.38
C ILE A 35 -5.61 -13.84 2.20
N LYS A 36 -5.18 -15.10 2.24
CA LYS A 36 -3.83 -15.50 1.86
C LYS A 36 -3.75 -15.70 0.35
N VAL A 37 -2.65 -15.25 -0.24
CA VAL A 37 -2.32 -15.52 -1.63
C VAL A 37 -1.23 -16.59 -1.70
N HIS A 38 -1.16 -17.28 -2.84
CA HIS A 38 -0.09 -18.23 -3.09
C HIS A 38 0.81 -17.70 -4.20
N ASP A 39 2.04 -17.31 -3.83
CA ASP A 39 3.06 -16.84 -4.76
C ASP A 39 4.25 -17.80 -4.76
N THR A 40 4.57 -18.33 -5.93
CA THR A 40 5.70 -19.27 -6.08
C THR A 40 7.05 -18.58 -6.23
N PHE A 41 7.06 -17.27 -6.52
CA PHE A 41 8.27 -16.47 -6.73
C PHE A 41 8.68 -15.68 -5.48
N ASP A 42 7.71 -15.10 -4.77
CA ASP A 42 7.91 -14.35 -3.53
C ASP A 42 7.24 -15.10 -2.35
N LYS A 43 7.58 -16.40 -2.19
CA LYS A 43 6.97 -17.33 -1.21
C LYS A 43 7.05 -16.84 0.23
N ASP A 44 8.15 -16.22 0.60
CA ASP A 44 8.37 -15.67 1.94
C ASP A 44 7.38 -14.56 2.27
N LEU A 45 7.02 -13.72 1.29
CA LEU A 45 6.02 -12.66 1.49
C LEU A 45 4.60 -13.23 1.55
N SER A 46 4.24 -14.14 0.64
CA SER A 46 2.90 -14.71 0.61
C SER A 46 2.62 -15.62 1.82
N ALA A 47 3.64 -16.25 2.39
CA ALA A 47 3.51 -16.99 3.65
C ALA A 47 3.31 -16.07 4.86
N LYS A 48 3.96 -14.88 4.86
CA LYS A 48 3.99 -13.97 5.99
C LYS A 48 2.75 -13.08 6.07
N PHE A 49 2.25 -12.59 4.93
CA PHE A 49 1.28 -11.50 4.86
C PHE A 49 -0.08 -11.94 4.32
N ASP A 50 -1.13 -11.23 4.72
CA ASP A 50 -2.43 -11.24 4.06
C ASP A 50 -2.38 -10.39 2.79
N ILE A 51 -3.39 -10.49 1.92
CA ILE A 51 -3.35 -9.97 0.56
C ILE A 51 -2.92 -8.51 0.46
N HIS A 52 -3.47 -7.59 1.26
CA HIS A 52 -3.12 -6.16 1.18
C HIS A 52 -1.67 -5.90 1.59
N ASP A 53 -1.20 -6.51 2.68
CA ASP A 53 0.17 -6.38 3.16
C ASP A 53 1.17 -7.05 2.21
N TYR A 54 0.80 -8.20 1.65
CA TYR A 54 1.58 -8.88 0.62
C TYR A 54 1.77 -8.02 -0.63
N PHE A 55 0.70 -7.36 -1.13
CA PHE A 55 0.79 -6.50 -2.31
C PHE A 55 1.75 -5.33 -2.07
N ILE A 56 1.69 -4.71 -0.90
CA ILE A 56 2.61 -3.63 -0.53
C ILE A 56 4.05 -4.16 -0.43
N ALA A 57 4.27 -5.27 0.29
CA ALA A 57 5.60 -5.85 0.48
C ALA A 57 6.24 -6.28 -0.86
N LYS A 58 5.48 -6.97 -1.72
CA LYS A 58 5.96 -7.35 -3.06
C LYS A 58 6.28 -6.12 -3.89
N SER A 59 5.42 -5.10 -3.88
CA SER A 59 5.67 -3.85 -4.60
C SER A 59 6.95 -3.15 -4.13
N VAL A 60 7.16 -3.02 -2.81
CA VAL A 60 8.39 -2.44 -2.26
C VAL A 60 9.63 -3.22 -2.70
N ARG A 61 9.56 -4.56 -2.74
CA ARG A 61 10.65 -5.41 -3.25
C ARG A 61 10.96 -5.13 -4.72
N LYS A 62 9.94 -4.79 -5.53
CA LYS A 62 10.11 -4.52 -6.97
C LYS A 62 10.52 -3.08 -7.27
N LEU A 63 10.45 -2.15 -6.30
CA LEU A 63 10.98 -0.80 -6.46
C LEU A 63 12.50 -0.81 -6.55
N LYS A 64 13.04 0.07 -7.41
CA LYS A 64 14.47 0.41 -7.41
C LYS A 64 14.86 1.16 -6.14
N PRO A 65 16.15 1.16 -5.73
CA PRO A 65 16.64 2.14 -4.77
C PRO A 65 16.25 3.57 -5.19
N GLY A 66 15.75 4.38 -4.25
CA GLY A 66 15.18 5.71 -4.52
C GLY A 66 13.79 5.72 -5.13
N GLY A 67 13.25 4.58 -5.53
CA GLY A 67 11.92 4.47 -6.13
C GLY A 67 10.79 4.63 -5.11
N LEU A 68 9.62 5.04 -5.62
CA LEU A 68 8.44 5.37 -4.81
C LEU A 68 7.30 4.37 -5.00
N GLY A 69 6.66 4.02 -3.91
CA GLY A 69 5.38 3.31 -3.87
C GLY A 69 4.28 4.20 -3.32
N VAL A 70 3.18 4.32 -4.06
CA VAL A 70 1.97 5.02 -3.62
C VAL A 70 0.82 4.02 -3.59
N PHE A 71 0.26 3.80 -2.42
CA PHE A 71 -0.72 2.74 -2.20
C PHE A 71 -1.99 3.29 -1.59
N ILE A 72 -3.15 2.96 -2.16
CA ILE A 72 -4.42 3.05 -1.46
C ILE A 72 -4.62 1.71 -0.75
N THR A 73 -4.75 1.73 0.57
CA THR A 73 -4.81 0.52 1.40
C THR A 73 -5.82 0.66 2.53
N ALA A 74 -6.16 -0.46 3.16
CA ALA A 74 -7.03 -0.47 4.35
C ALA A 74 -6.35 0.26 5.52
N THR A 75 -7.13 0.90 6.37
CA THR A 75 -6.62 1.60 7.57
C THR A 75 -5.86 0.67 8.52
N SER A 76 -6.17 -0.63 8.48
CA SER A 76 -5.45 -1.66 9.25
C SER A 76 -3.97 -1.74 8.95
N THR A 77 -3.53 -1.34 7.77
CA THR A 77 -2.10 -1.30 7.39
C THR A 77 -1.28 -0.42 8.35
N LEU A 78 -1.78 0.76 8.69
CA LEU A 78 -1.11 1.64 9.66
C LEU A 78 -1.58 1.37 11.09
N ASP A 79 -2.85 1.04 11.32
CA ASP A 79 -3.41 0.94 12.65
C ASP A 79 -3.15 -0.42 13.32
N ARG A 80 -2.99 -1.51 12.56
CA ARG A 80 -2.89 -2.87 13.12
C ARG A 80 -1.70 -3.69 12.61
N SER A 81 -1.34 -3.58 11.34
CA SER A 81 -0.38 -4.47 10.68
C SER A 81 1.08 -4.22 11.10
N THR A 82 1.41 -4.53 12.35
CA THR A 82 2.77 -4.38 12.89
C THR A 82 3.81 -5.17 12.08
N ALA A 83 3.44 -6.35 11.61
CA ALA A 83 4.35 -7.21 10.85
C ALA A 83 4.81 -6.56 9.53
N LEU A 84 3.89 -5.93 8.77
CA LEU A 84 4.25 -5.22 7.54
C LEU A 84 5.09 -3.97 7.86
N ARG A 85 4.70 -3.17 8.83
CA ARG A 85 5.42 -1.95 9.21
C ARG A 85 6.87 -2.23 9.61
N ASN A 86 7.07 -3.27 10.41
CA ASN A 86 8.41 -3.71 10.79
C ASN A 86 9.20 -4.23 9.58
N TRP A 87 8.55 -5.02 8.71
CA TRP A 87 9.18 -5.56 7.51
C TRP A 87 9.59 -4.45 6.53
N VAL A 88 8.76 -3.45 6.30
CA VAL A 88 9.08 -2.32 5.38
C VAL A 88 10.38 -1.65 5.78
N VAL A 89 10.57 -1.39 7.07
CA VAL A 89 11.76 -0.68 7.57
C VAL A 89 12.98 -1.58 7.60
N ALA A 90 12.83 -2.86 7.96
CA ALA A 90 13.94 -3.82 8.06
C ALA A 90 14.23 -4.49 6.71
N ASP A 91 13.48 -5.56 6.42
CA ASP A 91 13.72 -6.42 5.25
C ASP A 91 13.38 -5.73 3.92
N GLY A 92 12.38 -4.86 3.92
CA GLY A 92 11.95 -4.08 2.74
C GLY A 92 12.94 -2.98 2.36
N ASN A 93 13.80 -2.59 3.30
CA ASN A 93 14.77 -1.51 3.14
C ASN A 93 14.11 -0.23 2.58
N ALA A 94 13.05 0.21 3.23
CA ALA A 94 12.25 1.34 2.77
C ALA A 94 11.82 2.25 3.92
N ASP A 95 11.53 3.48 3.59
CA ASP A 95 11.05 4.50 4.51
C ASP A 95 9.58 4.81 4.25
N PHE A 96 8.82 4.97 5.31
CA PHE A 96 7.50 5.57 5.27
C PHE A 96 7.63 7.08 5.17
N ILE A 97 7.09 7.68 4.12
CA ILE A 97 7.18 9.12 3.87
C ILE A 97 6.00 9.86 4.49
N GLY A 98 4.82 9.29 4.41
CA GLY A 98 3.62 9.86 4.98
C GLY A 98 2.35 9.21 4.48
N ALA A 99 1.21 9.67 5.01
CA ALA A 99 -0.10 9.15 4.63
C ALA A 99 -1.21 10.19 4.73
N VAL A 100 -2.28 9.95 3.99
CA VAL A 100 -3.57 10.66 4.11
C VAL A 100 -4.65 9.64 4.41
N ARG A 101 -5.46 9.88 5.44
CA ARG A 101 -6.64 9.08 5.73
C ARG A 101 -7.85 9.63 5.00
N LEU A 102 -8.40 8.83 4.09
CA LEU A 102 -9.60 9.11 3.34
C LEU A 102 -10.85 8.78 4.16
N ASN A 103 -11.89 9.58 3.98
CA ASN A 103 -13.16 9.34 4.67
C ASN A 103 -14.04 8.30 3.96
N THR A 104 -15.07 7.83 4.66
CA THR A 104 -15.98 6.78 4.18
C THR A 104 -16.77 7.14 2.92
N ALA A 105 -16.91 8.41 2.56
CA ALA A 105 -17.62 8.83 1.35
C ALA A 105 -16.79 8.66 0.07
N THR A 106 -15.47 8.47 0.19
CA THR A 106 -14.53 8.44 -0.94
C THR A 106 -14.91 7.42 -2.00
N PHE A 107 -15.28 6.23 -1.60
CA PHE A 107 -15.58 5.13 -2.53
C PHE A 107 -17.09 4.88 -2.74
N LYS A 108 -17.94 5.67 -2.08
CA LYS A 108 -19.39 5.46 -2.13
C LYS A 108 -19.94 5.54 -3.56
N GLN A 109 -19.51 6.55 -4.32
CA GLN A 109 -20.00 6.73 -5.70
C GLN A 109 -19.38 5.74 -6.69
N ALA A 110 -18.07 5.44 -6.54
CA ALA A 110 -17.33 4.64 -7.50
C ALA A 110 -17.49 3.12 -7.27
N ALA A 111 -17.60 2.68 -6.01
CA ALA A 111 -17.60 1.27 -5.64
C ALA A 111 -18.76 0.85 -4.74
N GLY A 112 -19.69 1.76 -4.41
CA GLY A 112 -20.85 1.46 -3.56
C GLY A 112 -20.49 1.08 -2.11
N THR A 113 -19.25 1.33 -1.67
CA THR A 113 -18.76 0.96 -0.34
C THR A 113 -18.45 2.18 0.52
N GLU A 114 -18.83 2.13 1.78
CA GLU A 114 -18.51 3.14 2.79
C GLU A 114 -17.37 2.65 3.68
N THR A 115 -16.15 2.70 3.17
CA THR A 115 -14.96 2.31 3.91
C THR A 115 -13.94 3.43 3.97
N SER A 116 -13.25 3.54 5.09
CA SER A 116 -12.07 4.41 5.21
C SER A 116 -10.86 3.69 4.63
N ALA A 117 -9.99 4.45 4.01
CA ALA A 117 -8.73 3.94 3.47
C ALA A 117 -7.61 4.93 3.74
N ASP A 118 -6.38 4.49 3.59
CA ASP A 118 -5.20 5.34 3.65
C ASP A 118 -4.52 5.40 2.28
N ILE A 119 -4.11 6.59 1.84
CA ILE A 119 -3.08 6.73 0.83
C ILE A 119 -1.76 6.77 1.58
N ILE A 120 -0.86 5.83 1.32
CA ILE A 120 0.46 5.80 1.92
C ILE A 120 1.54 5.97 0.86
N ILE A 121 2.63 6.66 1.22
CA ILE A 121 3.82 6.82 0.37
C ILE A 121 4.99 6.15 1.07
N ILE A 122 5.65 5.26 0.33
CA ILE A 122 6.84 4.53 0.77
C ILE A 122 7.94 4.77 -0.25
N ARG A 123 9.17 5.05 0.23
CA ARG A 123 10.36 5.20 -0.60
C ARG A 123 11.35 4.09 -0.31
N LYS A 124 11.81 3.38 -1.33
CA LYS A 124 12.92 2.44 -1.16
C LYS A 124 14.20 3.20 -0.87
N ARG A 125 14.98 2.75 0.13
CA ARG A 125 16.25 3.40 0.47
C ARG A 125 17.27 3.22 -0.65
N ASP A 126 18.15 4.20 -0.77
CA ASP A 126 19.27 4.13 -1.73
C ASP A 126 20.31 3.12 -1.28
N GLU A 127 20.57 3.08 0.05
CA GLU A 127 21.51 2.15 0.68
C GLU A 127 20.82 1.34 1.78
N ALA A 128 21.20 0.09 1.94
CA ALA A 128 20.63 -0.80 2.93
C ALA A 128 20.90 -0.29 4.36
N GLY A 129 19.82 -0.24 5.17
CA GLY A 129 19.89 0.16 6.56
C GLY A 129 19.97 1.66 6.83
N GLN A 130 20.19 2.50 5.80
CA GLN A 130 20.22 3.95 5.95
C GLN A 130 18.85 4.58 5.65
N SER A 131 18.33 5.38 6.59
CA SER A 131 17.10 6.13 6.42
C SER A 131 17.42 7.58 6.11
N SER A 132 16.88 8.10 5.01
CA SER A 132 16.96 9.51 4.64
C SER A 132 15.79 10.34 5.20
N TYR A 133 14.77 9.68 5.75
CA TYR A 133 13.54 10.30 6.19
C TYR A 133 13.18 9.88 7.61
N ALA A 134 12.80 10.86 8.43
CA ALA A 134 12.47 10.67 9.84
C ALA A 134 11.06 10.11 10.08
N ALA A 135 10.21 10.04 9.05
CA ALA A 135 8.86 9.55 9.20
C ALA A 135 8.86 8.08 9.60
N ASN A 136 8.05 7.74 10.58
CA ASN A 136 8.17 6.49 11.29
C ASN A 136 6.89 5.66 11.18
N MET A 137 6.87 4.74 10.22
CA MET A 137 5.76 3.81 10.02
C MET A 137 5.57 2.87 11.23
N GLN A 138 6.61 2.64 12.01
CA GLN A 138 6.57 1.76 13.19
C GLN A 138 5.92 2.41 14.41
N THR A 139 5.50 3.68 14.30
CA THR A 139 5.00 4.43 15.43
C THR A 139 3.86 3.71 16.12
N THR A 140 3.91 3.85 17.42
CA THR A 140 2.96 3.30 18.36
C THR A 140 1.54 3.71 17.95
N VAL A 141 0.67 2.74 17.98
CA VAL A 141 -0.75 3.00 17.89
C VAL A 141 -1.18 3.61 19.21
N LEU A 142 -1.73 4.81 19.18
CA LEU A 142 -2.26 5.45 20.37
C LEU A 142 -3.74 5.05 20.57
N GLU A 143 -4.10 4.88 21.82
CA GLU A 143 -5.44 4.55 22.22
C GLU A 143 -6.07 5.76 22.91
N ARG A 144 -7.32 6.04 22.61
CA ARG A 144 -8.13 6.99 23.35
C ARG A 144 -9.55 6.45 23.53
N GLU A 145 -10.20 6.89 24.57
CA GLU A 145 -11.63 6.66 24.70
C GLU A 145 -12.41 7.59 23.76
N ALA A 146 -13.40 7.04 23.11
CA ALA A 146 -14.28 7.78 22.22
C ALA A 146 -15.74 7.39 22.51
N PRO A 147 -16.67 8.37 22.53
CA PRO A 147 -18.08 8.11 22.75
C PRO A 147 -18.67 7.39 21.53
N TYR A 148 -19.62 6.50 21.80
CA TYR A 148 -20.46 5.88 20.78
C TYR A 148 -21.83 5.59 21.36
N ILE A 149 -22.82 5.34 20.51
CA ILE A 149 -24.18 4.95 20.92
C ILE A 149 -24.25 3.42 20.86
N LYS A 150 -24.52 2.81 22.00
CA LYS A 150 -24.76 1.37 22.10
C LYS A 150 -26.24 1.08 22.02
N TYR A 151 -26.63 0.14 21.17
CA TYR A 151 -28.00 -0.34 21.09
C TYR A 151 -28.15 -1.61 21.94
N VAL A 152 -29.05 -1.58 22.90
CA VAL A 152 -29.31 -2.68 23.80
C VAL A 152 -30.75 -3.16 23.62
N LYS A 153 -30.96 -4.46 23.52
CA LYS A 153 -32.27 -5.07 23.44
C LYS A 153 -32.85 -5.20 24.85
N ASN A 154 -33.98 -4.55 25.12
CA ASN A 154 -34.64 -4.66 26.40
C ASN A 154 -35.44 -5.98 26.53
N ASP A 155 -35.97 -6.27 27.74
CA ASP A 155 -36.74 -7.49 28.04
C ASP A 155 -37.98 -7.68 27.15
N LYS A 156 -38.48 -6.63 26.51
CA LYS A 156 -39.62 -6.64 25.59
C LYS A 156 -39.19 -6.79 24.15
N GLY A 157 -37.89 -7.06 23.89
CA GLY A 157 -37.35 -7.25 22.55
C GLY A 157 -37.17 -5.97 21.72
N ARG A 158 -37.34 -4.79 22.32
CA ARG A 158 -37.16 -3.48 21.67
C ARG A 158 -35.72 -2.99 21.88
N PHE A 159 -35.14 -2.36 20.88
CA PHE A 159 -33.85 -1.71 21.01
C PHE A 159 -34.00 -0.35 21.68
N THR A 160 -33.15 -0.09 22.65
CA THR A 160 -32.95 1.21 23.29
C THR A 160 -31.50 1.64 23.06
N SER A 161 -31.25 2.95 23.00
CA SER A 161 -29.90 3.50 22.86
C SER A 161 -29.36 3.94 24.24
N GLU A 162 -28.09 3.66 24.45
CA GLU A 162 -27.31 4.06 25.62
C GLU A 162 -26.03 4.73 25.19
N ASP A 163 -25.63 5.83 25.88
CA ASP A 163 -24.30 6.41 25.69
C ASP A 163 -23.25 5.49 26.30
N ALA A 164 -22.21 5.21 25.54
CA ALA A 164 -21.11 4.35 25.97
C ALA A 164 -19.77 4.92 25.48
N THR A 165 -18.69 4.45 26.04
CA THR A 165 -17.33 4.74 25.57
C THR A 165 -16.62 3.46 25.15
N ALA A 166 -15.75 3.56 24.14
CA ALA A 166 -14.90 2.46 23.71
C ALA A 166 -13.51 2.98 23.38
N ARG A 167 -12.53 2.08 23.42
CA ARG A 167 -11.15 2.40 23.03
C ARG A 167 -11.07 2.53 21.51
N MET A 168 -10.63 3.68 21.07
CA MET A 168 -10.32 3.95 19.66
C MET A 168 -8.82 3.89 19.50
N VAL A 169 -8.36 3.12 18.50
CA VAL A 169 -6.96 2.82 18.28
C VAL A 169 -6.61 3.16 16.83
N TYR A 170 -5.70 4.08 16.61
CA TYR A 170 -5.16 4.38 15.28
C TYR A 170 -3.71 4.87 15.36
N ASN A 171 -3.03 4.91 14.22
CA ASN A 171 -1.60 5.17 14.17
C ASN A 171 -1.25 6.56 14.75
N LYS A 172 -0.17 6.63 15.54
CA LYS A 172 0.36 7.87 16.10
C LYS A 172 0.61 8.94 15.05
N TYR A 173 0.96 8.55 13.84
CA TYR A 173 1.13 9.48 12.72
C TYR A 173 -0.04 10.46 12.56
N TYR A 174 -1.28 9.96 12.68
CA TYR A 174 -2.48 10.80 12.57
C TYR A 174 -2.80 11.62 13.83
N PHE A 175 -2.20 11.30 14.98
CA PHE A 175 -2.23 12.18 16.14
C PHE A 175 -1.27 13.34 15.99
N ASP A 176 -0.10 13.09 15.39
CA ASP A 176 0.91 14.10 15.12
C ASP A 176 0.53 14.97 13.91
N HIS A 177 -0.24 14.41 12.96
CA HIS A 177 -0.66 15.04 11.71
C HIS A 177 -2.18 14.95 11.49
N PRO A 178 -3.01 15.54 12.37
CA PRO A 178 -4.47 15.49 12.25
C PRO A 178 -4.97 16.20 10.97
N GLU A 179 -4.18 17.12 10.39
CA GLU A 179 -4.45 17.82 9.14
C GLU A 179 -4.48 16.89 7.92
N PHE A 180 -3.91 15.68 8.02
CA PHE A 180 -3.91 14.69 6.95
C PHE A 180 -5.04 13.65 7.09
N MET A 181 -6.03 13.93 7.92
CA MET A 181 -7.27 13.15 7.98
C MET A 181 -8.41 13.89 7.28
N ALA A 182 -9.00 13.28 6.26
CA ALA A 182 -10.10 13.86 5.49
C ALA A 182 -11.47 13.73 6.20
N GLY A 183 -11.47 13.64 7.51
CA GLY A 183 -12.66 13.53 8.34
C GLY A 183 -12.33 13.34 9.81
N GLN A 184 -13.29 12.91 10.58
CA GLN A 184 -13.15 12.64 12.00
C GLN A 184 -13.24 11.15 12.29
N MET A 185 -12.32 10.61 13.09
CA MET A 185 -12.39 9.22 13.54
C MET A 185 -13.55 9.03 14.51
N ARG A 186 -14.45 8.13 14.17
CA ARG A 186 -15.61 7.73 14.96
C ARG A 186 -15.84 6.23 14.85
N PHE A 187 -16.63 5.66 15.74
CA PHE A 187 -17.24 4.36 15.51
C PHE A 187 -18.35 4.52 14.47
N GLY A 188 -18.30 3.71 13.40
CA GLY A 188 -19.21 3.85 12.28
C GLY A 188 -20.52 3.13 12.49
N PHE A 189 -21.54 3.59 11.74
CA PHE A 189 -22.82 2.93 11.57
C PHE A 189 -22.99 2.43 10.15
N GLU A 190 -23.57 1.26 10.01
CA GLU A 190 -24.42 0.96 8.86
C GLU A 190 -25.86 1.01 9.33
N SER A 191 -26.75 1.65 8.57
CA SER A 191 -28.15 1.79 8.98
C SER A 191 -28.77 0.40 9.22
N GLY A 192 -29.23 0.16 10.42
CA GLY A 192 -29.87 -1.09 10.81
C GLY A 192 -28.99 -2.14 11.46
N VAL A 193 -27.67 -1.92 11.58
CA VAL A 193 -26.73 -2.84 12.20
C VAL A 193 -26.27 -2.30 13.56
N GLU A 194 -26.10 -3.20 14.54
CA GLU A 194 -25.54 -2.89 15.84
C GLU A 194 -24.15 -2.28 15.70
N ILE A 195 -23.90 -1.13 16.34
CA ILE A 195 -22.58 -0.50 16.34
C ILE A 195 -21.64 -1.42 17.08
N ARG A 196 -20.60 -1.87 16.39
CA ARG A 196 -19.49 -2.58 17.05
C ARG A 196 -18.42 -1.56 17.43
N PRO A 197 -18.05 -1.47 18.72
CA PRO A 197 -17.00 -0.57 19.18
C PRO A 197 -15.64 -0.75 18.47
N THR A 198 -15.44 -1.88 17.81
CA THR A 198 -14.23 -2.21 17.06
C THR A 198 -14.22 -1.66 15.64
N GLU A 199 -15.36 -1.20 15.11
CA GLU A 199 -15.46 -0.62 13.77
C GLU A 199 -15.16 0.87 13.84
N GLN A 200 -13.93 1.22 13.56
CA GLN A 200 -13.46 2.60 13.52
C GLN A 200 -13.46 3.08 12.07
N ARG A 201 -14.04 4.27 11.85
CA ARG A 201 -14.16 4.86 10.52
C ARG A 201 -13.80 6.34 10.56
N CYS A 202 -13.20 6.83 9.49
CA CYS A 202 -13.01 8.25 9.26
C CYS A 202 -14.29 8.80 8.59
N ILE A 203 -15.13 9.45 9.36
CA ILE A 203 -16.41 9.97 8.88
C ILE A 203 -16.21 11.36 8.28
N PRO A 204 -16.81 11.68 7.11
CA PRO A 204 -16.72 13.01 6.53
C PRO A 204 -17.35 14.05 7.45
N VAL A 205 -16.72 15.22 7.52
CA VAL A 205 -17.18 16.38 8.29
C VAL A 205 -17.29 17.56 7.34
N VAL A 206 -18.37 18.32 7.39
CA VAL A 206 -18.67 19.45 6.48
C VAL A 206 -17.51 20.47 6.41
N ALA A 207 -16.84 20.68 7.53
CA ALA A 207 -15.72 21.63 7.60
C ALA A 207 -14.41 21.12 6.97
N ILE A 208 -14.33 19.85 6.55
CA ILE A 208 -13.10 19.24 6.04
C ILE A 208 -13.32 18.83 4.57
N ASP A 209 -12.67 19.56 3.66
CA ASP A 209 -12.64 19.20 2.24
C ASP A 209 -11.49 18.20 2.00
N GLN A 210 -11.84 16.98 1.65
CA GLN A 210 -10.87 15.91 1.38
C GLN A 210 -9.86 16.28 0.29
N ASN A 211 -10.28 17.00 -0.76
CA ASN A 211 -9.37 17.40 -1.83
C ASN A 211 -8.34 18.41 -1.34
N GLN A 212 -8.72 19.29 -0.42
CA GLN A 212 -7.78 20.23 0.20
C GLN A 212 -6.79 19.49 1.11
N VAL A 213 -7.26 18.51 1.88
CA VAL A 213 -6.39 17.65 2.72
C VAL A 213 -5.34 16.94 1.86
N ILE A 214 -5.74 16.33 0.73
CA ILE A 214 -4.81 15.67 -0.18
C ILE A 214 -3.81 16.67 -0.79
N LYS A 215 -4.27 17.84 -1.23
CA LYS A 215 -3.38 18.90 -1.77
C LYS A 215 -2.38 19.38 -0.73
N GLN A 216 -2.81 19.61 0.50
CA GLN A 216 -1.96 20.01 1.61
C GLN A 216 -0.90 18.94 1.91
N PHE A 217 -1.30 17.67 1.94
CA PHE A 217 -0.37 16.56 2.10
C PHE A 217 0.68 16.53 0.98
N ILE A 218 0.25 16.62 -0.29
CA ILE A 218 1.17 16.64 -1.43
C ILE A 218 2.15 17.83 -1.32
N ALA A 219 1.67 19.01 -0.91
CA ALA A 219 2.50 20.19 -0.75
C ALA A 219 3.50 20.09 0.42
N SER A 220 3.24 19.21 1.39
CA SER A 220 4.14 18.96 2.53
C SER A 220 5.25 17.95 2.21
N LEU A 221 5.16 17.23 1.09
CA LEU A 221 6.17 16.24 0.72
C LEU A 221 7.50 16.90 0.36
N PRO A 222 8.64 16.27 0.71
CA PRO A 222 9.95 16.73 0.27
C PRO A 222 10.05 16.84 -1.25
N THR A 223 10.68 17.90 -1.76
CA THR A 223 10.81 18.13 -3.21
C THR A 223 11.81 17.19 -3.89
N ASP A 224 12.72 16.62 -3.11
CA ASP A 224 13.77 15.68 -3.51
C ASP A 224 13.40 14.22 -3.24
N LEU A 225 12.11 13.94 -3.01
CA LEU A 225 11.62 12.63 -2.63
C LEU A 225 11.97 11.54 -3.64
N TYR A 226 12.00 11.87 -4.91
CA TYR A 226 12.40 10.99 -5.99
C TYR A 226 13.81 11.35 -6.47
N SER A 227 14.79 10.56 -6.07
CA SER A 227 16.13 10.57 -6.62
C SER A 227 16.48 9.14 -7.02
N VAL A 228 16.21 8.80 -8.26
CA VAL A 228 16.88 7.61 -8.81
C VAL A 228 18.30 8.04 -9.10
N THR A 229 19.25 7.59 -8.30
CA THR A 229 20.64 7.55 -8.75
C THR A 229 20.61 6.81 -10.08
N PRO A 230 21.04 7.41 -11.21
CA PRO A 230 21.15 6.67 -12.44
C PRO A 230 21.98 5.44 -12.07
N SER A 231 21.35 4.28 -11.99
CA SER A 231 22.12 3.05 -12.00
C SER A 231 23.08 3.26 -13.16
N VAL A 232 24.38 3.28 -12.87
CA VAL A 232 25.41 3.12 -13.92
C VAL A 232 24.78 2.14 -14.87
N PRO A 233 24.53 2.47 -16.14
CA PRO A 233 23.87 1.55 -17.02
C PRO A 233 24.69 0.29 -16.90
N GLU A 234 24.16 -0.66 -16.16
CA GLU A 234 24.58 -2.02 -16.33
C GLU A 234 24.43 -2.17 -17.82
N GLN A 235 25.55 -2.34 -18.51
CA GLN A 235 25.58 -2.58 -19.93
C GLN A 235 24.99 -3.96 -20.22
N THR A 236 23.94 -4.30 -19.55
CA THR A 236 22.90 -5.17 -20.01
C THR A 236 22.21 -4.34 -21.09
N ARG A 237 22.87 -4.27 -22.27
CA ARG A 237 22.11 -4.03 -23.49
C ARG A 237 20.86 -4.86 -23.32
N THR A 238 19.74 -4.20 -23.09
CA THR A 238 18.44 -4.85 -23.15
C THR A 238 18.34 -5.26 -24.61
N MET A 239 18.82 -6.48 -24.89
CA MET A 239 18.73 -7.02 -26.24
C MET A 239 17.24 -7.22 -26.44
N ILE A 240 16.72 -6.57 -27.47
CA ILE A 240 15.34 -6.81 -27.90
C ILE A 240 15.28 -8.30 -28.22
N ALA A 241 14.32 -9.00 -27.65
CA ALA A 241 14.14 -10.40 -27.95
C ALA A 241 13.92 -10.56 -29.46
N PRO A 242 14.52 -11.57 -30.11
CA PRO A 242 14.31 -11.82 -31.52
C PRO A 242 12.82 -11.87 -31.86
N ASP A 243 12.43 -11.30 -33.00
CA ASP A 243 11.04 -11.30 -33.46
C ASP A 243 10.44 -12.71 -33.44
N GLY A 244 9.25 -12.84 -32.88
CA GLY A 244 8.54 -14.12 -32.77
C GLY A 244 8.89 -14.96 -31.53
N THR A 245 9.81 -14.49 -30.66
CA THR A 245 10.13 -15.20 -29.41
C THR A 245 9.05 -14.96 -28.37
N LYS A 246 8.51 -16.05 -27.81
CA LYS A 246 7.44 -15.96 -26.81
C LYS A 246 7.98 -15.50 -25.46
N GLU A 247 7.17 -14.79 -24.72
CA GLU A 247 7.42 -14.43 -23.32
C GLU A 247 7.72 -15.70 -22.49
N GLY A 248 8.77 -15.66 -21.67
CA GLY A 248 9.25 -16.78 -20.88
C GLY A 248 10.10 -17.80 -21.64
N ALA A 249 10.28 -17.66 -22.94
CA ALA A 249 11.12 -18.58 -23.72
C ALA A 249 12.61 -18.37 -23.43
N LEU A 250 13.37 -19.46 -23.45
CA LEU A 250 14.83 -19.41 -23.45
C LEU A 250 15.31 -19.21 -24.89
N THR A 251 16.22 -18.27 -25.08
CA THR A 251 16.88 -17.99 -26.36
C THR A 251 18.37 -17.87 -26.17
N LEU A 252 19.15 -18.16 -27.20
CA LEU A 252 20.59 -17.96 -27.19
C LEU A 252 20.92 -16.67 -27.94
N ILE A 253 21.62 -15.75 -27.28
CA ILE A 253 22.15 -14.55 -27.91
C ILE A 253 23.65 -14.52 -27.64
N ASP A 254 24.44 -14.46 -28.70
CA ASP A 254 25.90 -14.54 -28.66
C ASP A 254 26.39 -15.78 -27.87
N GLY A 255 25.68 -16.91 -28.02
CA GLY A 255 26.01 -18.19 -27.38
C GLY A 255 25.68 -18.25 -25.89
N LYS A 256 25.10 -17.22 -25.30
CA LYS A 256 24.70 -17.17 -23.89
C LYS A 256 23.17 -17.34 -23.76
N PRO A 257 22.72 -18.09 -22.76
CA PRO A 257 21.29 -18.28 -22.52
C PRO A 257 20.64 -17.01 -21.97
N HIS A 258 19.52 -16.63 -22.57
CA HIS A 258 18.69 -15.52 -22.15
C HIS A 258 17.25 -15.99 -22.02
N ILE A 259 16.52 -15.45 -21.06
CA ILE A 259 15.07 -15.62 -20.94
C ILE A 259 14.38 -14.39 -21.47
N VAL A 260 13.35 -14.58 -22.28
CA VAL A 260 12.54 -13.47 -22.78
C VAL A 260 11.58 -13.00 -21.70
N GLN A 261 11.75 -11.77 -21.25
CA GLN A 261 10.86 -11.14 -20.27
C GLN A 261 10.59 -9.69 -20.68
N PHE A 262 9.32 -9.32 -20.73
CA PHE A 262 8.88 -7.97 -21.10
C PHE A 262 9.36 -7.52 -22.50
N GLY A 263 9.40 -8.47 -23.46
CA GLY A 263 9.93 -8.19 -24.80
C GLY A 263 11.44 -7.98 -24.88
N SER A 264 12.14 -8.22 -23.78
CA SER A 264 13.59 -8.10 -23.65
C SER A 264 14.22 -9.47 -23.35
N ALA A 265 15.40 -9.72 -23.88
CA ALA A 265 16.19 -10.89 -23.56
C ALA A 265 17.11 -10.59 -22.36
N ILE A 266 16.90 -11.30 -21.25
CA ILE A 266 17.63 -11.12 -19.99
C ILE A 266 18.59 -12.29 -19.83
N PRO A 267 19.90 -12.04 -19.58
CA PRO A 267 20.86 -13.11 -19.33
C PRO A 267 20.43 -14.02 -18.19
N VAL A 268 20.63 -15.31 -18.32
CA VAL A 268 20.38 -16.32 -17.28
C VAL A 268 21.72 -16.80 -16.77
N ASP A 269 22.04 -16.49 -15.50
CA ASP A 269 23.17 -17.07 -14.81
C ASP A 269 22.78 -18.46 -14.29
N TRP A 270 23.49 -19.46 -14.77
CA TRP A 270 23.40 -20.83 -14.28
C TRP A 270 24.51 -21.06 -13.24
N ASN A 271 24.30 -20.56 -12.02
CA ASN A 271 25.10 -20.97 -10.86
C ASN A 271 24.28 -21.84 -9.93
#